data_fda6cbd6bbfd5cb0e7a7fd9ca37a299e
#
_entry.id   fda6cbd6bbfd5cb0e7a7fd9ca37a299e
#
_cell.length_a   1.000
_cell.length_b   1.000
_cell.length_c   1.000
_cell.angle_alpha   90.00
_cell.angle_beta   90.00
_cell.angle_gamma   90.00
#
_symmetry.space_group_name_H-M   'P 1'
#
loop_
_entity.id
_entity.type
_entity.pdbx_description
1 polymer ?
#
loop_
_entity_poly.entity_id
_entity_poly.type
_entity_poly.pdbx_seq_one_letter_code
_entity_poly.pdbx_strand_id
1 'polypeptide(L)'
;MSSVLEVVYSLPFAVGLLCGILGQRAYCYGRAWYKDRNDPLPNGRHRTVAGISKVWVGGLIAVGSLGYVLYQAEATRLDTVSLAEHTQECTSDLIASVSRGRQISTENDRLSISHRDKLTELAQVQSVWLGRILDPPPHIAAMPADDPRRDGYFKTITQFYKERTDELRADIDKIREEQAKLIGDRERNPLPDPRCWPDGPEVK
;
A
#
# COMPACT_ATOMS: atom_id res chain seq x y z
N MET A 1 -10.44 14.75 27.64
CA MET A 1 -11.59 14.06 28.30
C MET A 1 -11.34 12.57 28.56
N SER A 2 -10.28 11.97 28.02
CA SER A 2 -9.94 10.55 28.19
C SER A 2 -9.43 10.15 29.57
N SER A 3 -8.73 11.04 30.30
CA SER A 3 -8.07 10.71 31.58
C SER A 3 -9.05 10.40 32.75
N VAL A 4 -10.25 10.95 32.74
CA VAL A 4 -11.21 10.71 33.83
C VAL A 4 -11.91 9.37 33.64
N LEU A 5 -12.14 8.96 32.41
CA LEU A 5 -12.73 7.65 32.09
C LEU A 5 -11.76 6.49 32.39
N GLU A 6 -10.49 6.65 32.13
CA GLU A 6 -9.47 5.64 32.46
C GLU A 6 -9.36 5.38 33.98
N VAL A 7 -9.51 6.43 34.80
CA VAL A 7 -9.50 6.28 36.26
C VAL A 7 -10.73 5.54 36.76
N VAL A 8 -11.90 5.81 36.19
CA VAL A 8 -13.17 5.17 36.58
C VAL A 8 -13.18 3.68 36.22
N TYR A 9 -12.52 3.28 35.14
CA TYR A 9 -12.45 1.88 34.71
C TYR A 9 -11.19 1.15 35.14
N SER A 10 -10.32 1.80 35.94
CA SER A 10 -9.15 1.11 36.48
C SER A 10 -9.56 0.01 37.46
N LEU A 11 -8.88 -1.14 37.37
CA LEU A 11 -9.07 -2.27 38.29
C LEU A 11 -9.08 -1.85 39.78
N PRO A 12 -8.20 -0.91 40.23
CA PRO A 12 -8.20 -0.38 41.60
C PRO A 12 -9.50 0.33 41.97
N PHE A 13 -10.14 1.07 41.04
CA PHE A 13 -11.40 1.76 41.33
C PHE A 13 -12.55 0.77 41.52
N ALA A 14 -12.66 -0.26 40.68
CA ALA A 14 -13.66 -1.31 40.80
C ALA A 14 -13.50 -2.09 42.12
N VAL A 15 -12.28 -2.44 42.50
CA VAL A 15 -11.93 -3.09 43.76
C VAL A 15 -12.25 -2.18 44.96
N GLY A 16 -11.93 -0.89 44.91
CA GLY A 16 -12.23 0.09 45.94
C GLY A 16 -13.75 0.24 46.16
N LEU A 17 -14.51 0.27 45.10
CA LEU A 17 -15.98 0.37 45.13
C LEU A 17 -16.63 -0.90 45.76
N LEU A 18 -16.15 -2.09 45.38
CA LEU A 18 -16.56 -3.36 45.97
C LEU A 18 -16.20 -3.44 47.45
N CYS A 19 -14.99 -3.07 47.84
CA CYS A 19 -14.55 -3.03 49.25
C CYS A 19 -15.37 -2.05 50.07
N GLY A 20 -15.69 -0.89 49.49
CA GLY A 20 -16.57 0.11 50.16
C GLY A 20 -17.98 -0.41 50.42
N ILE A 21 -18.61 -1.06 49.45
CA ILE A 21 -19.96 -1.65 49.59
C ILE A 21 -19.93 -2.80 50.63
N LEU A 22 -18.94 -3.69 50.54
CA LEU A 22 -18.80 -4.81 51.48
C LEU A 22 -18.49 -4.32 52.89
N GLY A 23 -17.61 -3.35 53.04
CA GLY A 23 -17.25 -2.73 54.34
C GLY A 23 -18.49 -2.05 54.98
N GLN A 24 -19.25 -1.26 54.23
CA GLN A 24 -20.47 -0.64 54.74
C GLN A 24 -21.49 -1.69 55.15
N ARG A 25 -21.62 -2.77 54.43
CA ARG A 25 -22.55 -3.87 54.77
C ARG A 25 -22.10 -4.59 56.02
N ALA A 26 -20.86 -4.94 56.14
CA ALA A 26 -20.25 -5.53 57.36
C ALA A 26 -20.47 -4.66 58.57
N TYR A 27 -20.27 -3.33 58.44
CA TYR A 27 -20.54 -2.37 59.49
C TYR A 27 -22.03 -2.35 59.90
N CYS A 28 -22.94 -2.34 58.97
CA CYS A 28 -24.40 -2.36 59.25
C CYS A 28 -24.81 -3.66 59.95
N TYR A 29 -24.27 -4.83 59.54
CA TYR A 29 -24.51 -6.10 60.18
C TYR A 29 -23.92 -6.14 61.60
N GLY A 30 -22.68 -5.70 61.76
CA GLY A 30 -21.99 -5.65 63.06
C GLY A 30 -22.77 -4.73 64.04
N ARG A 31 -23.23 -3.58 63.58
CA ARG A 31 -24.02 -2.64 64.41
C ARG A 31 -25.39 -3.19 64.78
N ALA A 32 -26.06 -3.91 63.85
CA ALA A 32 -27.34 -4.57 64.17
C ALA A 32 -27.17 -5.68 65.20
N TRP A 33 -26.14 -6.53 65.00
CA TRP A 33 -25.78 -7.60 65.93
C TRP A 33 -25.40 -7.07 67.32
N TYR A 34 -24.59 -6.00 67.40
CA TYR A 34 -24.23 -5.36 68.66
C TYR A 34 -25.46 -4.78 69.41
N LYS A 35 -26.42 -4.17 68.68
CA LYS A 35 -27.65 -3.66 69.25
C LYS A 35 -28.59 -4.75 69.71
N ASP A 36 -28.71 -5.88 68.97
CA ASP A 36 -29.54 -7.00 69.37
C ASP A 36 -28.98 -7.71 70.63
N ARG A 37 -27.65 -7.66 70.81
CA ARG A 37 -27.00 -8.23 72.00
C ARG A 37 -27.18 -7.38 73.27
N ASN A 38 -27.14 -6.07 73.11
CA ASN A 38 -27.20 -5.15 74.26
C ASN A 38 -28.60 -4.67 74.59
N ASP A 39 -29.54 -4.73 73.62
CA ASP A 39 -30.91 -4.23 73.77
C ASP A 39 -31.83 -5.13 72.94
N PRO A 40 -32.11 -6.38 73.44
CA PRO A 40 -32.91 -7.35 72.71
C PRO A 40 -34.35 -6.89 72.57
N LEU A 41 -34.92 -7.05 71.36
CA LEU A 41 -36.31 -6.72 71.10
C LEU A 41 -37.26 -7.59 71.93
N PRO A 42 -38.33 -7.05 72.51
CA PRO A 42 -39.22 -7.74 73.46
C PRO A 42 -39.91 -8.97 72.85
N ASN A 43 -39.93 -9.19 71.56
CA ASN A 43 -40.55 -10.34 70.91
C ASN A 43 -39.58 -11.39 70.36
N GLY A 44 -38.30 -11.40 70.78
CA GLY A 44 -37.29 -12.37 70.30
C GLY A 44 -36.97 -12.27 68.81
N ARG A 45 -37.43 -11.24 68.13
CA ARG A 45 -37.15 -11.03 66.71
C ARG A 45 -35.81 -10.31 66.56
N HIS A 46 -34.94 -10.84 65.67
CA HIS A 46 -33.72 -10.14 65.33
C HIS A 46 -34.00 -8.94 64.41
N ARG A 47 -33.22 -7.85 64.58
CA ARG A 47 -33.33 -6.69 63.69
C ARG A 47 -32.87 -7.07 62.30
N THR A 48 -33.82 -7.01 61.37
CA THR A 48 -33.50 -7.25 59.97
C THR A 48 -32.69 -6.09 59.40
N VAL A 49 -31.47 -6.35 58.97
CA VAL A 49 -30.71 -5.39 58.17
C VAL A 49 -31.39 -5.35 56.79
N ALA A 50 -31.85 -4.16 56.41
CA ALA A 50 -32.43 -3.97 55.07
C ALA A 50 -31.48 -4.56 54.00
N GLY A 51 -31.92 -5.65 53.39
CA GLY A 51 -31.16 -6.29 52.35
C GLY A 51 -30.96 -5.36 51.17
N ILE A 52 -29.82 -5.45 50.51
CA ILE A 52 -29.61 -4.77 49.23
C ILE A 52 -30.78 -5.22 48.36
N SER A 53 -31.59 -4.29 47.90
CA SER A 53 -32.74 -4.61 47.03
C SER A 53 -32.19 -5.25 45.75
N LYS A 54 -32.88 -6.24 45.20
CA LYS A 54 -32.51 -6.90 43.93
C LYS A 54 -32.31 -5.89 42.79
N VAL A 55 -32.95 -4.73 42.90
CA VAL A 55 -32.77 -3.60 41.95
C VAL A 55 -31.36 -3.01 42.00
N TRP A 56 -30.73 -2.89 43.18
CA TRP A 56 -29.37 -2.38 43.31
C TRP A 56 -28.34 -3.34 42.74
N VAL A 57 -28.53 -4.64 42.95
CA VAL A 57 -27.66 -5.67 42.37
C VAL A 57 -27.78 -5.69 40.84
N GLY A 58 -28.98 -5.62 40.32
CA GLY A 58 -29.25 -5.52 38.89
C GLY A 58 -28.63 -4.24 38.26
N GLY A 59 -28.75 -3.11 38.95
CA GLY A 59 -28.16 -1.84 38.53
C GLY A 59 -26.61 -1.89 38.44
N LEU A 60 -25.95 -2.50 39.44
CA LEU A 60 -24.49 -2.64 39.42
C LEU A 60 -23.99 -3.58 38.30
N ILE A 61 -24.71 -4.68 38.05
CA ILE A 61 -24.39 -5.58 36.93
C ILE A 61 -24.57 -4.84 35.59
N ALA A 62 -25.67 -4.08 35.43
CA ALA A 62 -25.92 -3.35 34.21
C ALA A 62 -24.85 -2.26 33.94
N VAL A 63 -24.46 -1.49 34.96
CA VAL A 63 -23.40 -0.49 34.84
C VAL A 63 -22.04 -1.14 34.55
N GLY A 64 -21.72 -2.26 35.22
CA GLY A 64 -20.48 -3.00 34.98
C GLY A 64 -20.41 -3.59 33.58
N SER A 65 -21.52 -4.17 33.08
CA SER A 65 -21.58 -4.72 31.72
C SER A 65 -21.49 -3.61 30.65
N LEU A 66 -22.16 -2.47 30.86
CA LEU A 66 -22.04 -1.33 29.95
C LEU A 66 -20.61 -0.77 29.91
N GLY A 67 -19.97 -0.65 31.06
CA GLY A 67 -18.57 -0.26 31.16
C GLY A 67 -17.61 -1.19 30.42
N TYR A 68 -17.82 -2.50 30.56
CA TYR A 68 -17.03 -3.50 29.86
C TYR A 68 -17.21 -3.42 28.33
N VAL A 69 -18.45 -3.24 27.85
CA VAL A 69 -18.74 -3.09 26.41
C VAL A 69 -18.09 -1.82 25.85
N LEU A 70 -18.17 -0.71 26.58
CA LEU A 70 -17.52 0.54 26.17
C LEU A 70 -16.00 0.41 26.14
N TYR A 71 -15.41 -0.27 27.12
CA TYR A 71 -13.96 -0.54 27.14
C TYR A 71 -13.52 -1.40 25.96
N GLN A 72 -14.26 -2.47 25.67
CA GLN A 72 -13.98 -3.31 24.49
C GLN A 72 -14.17 -2.55 23.18
N ALA A 73 -15.17 -1.70 23.08
CA ALA A 73 -15.41 -0.88 21.89
C ALA A 73 -14.27 0.12 21.65
N GLU A 74 -13.72 0.71 22.70
CA GLU A 74 -12.56 1.62 22.59
C GLU A 74 -11.28 0.87 22.22
N ALA A 75 -11.00 -0.29 22.82
CA ALA A 75 -9.86 -1.12 22.49
C ALA A 75 -9.91 -1.57 21.02
N THR A 76 -11.05 -2.09 20.56
CA THR A 76 -11.25 -2.49 19.17
C THR A 76 -11.16 -1.30 18.19
N ARG A 77 -11.56 -0.11 18.61
CA ARG A 77 -11.44 1.10 17.79
C ARG A 77 -9.98 1.50 17.57
N LEU A 78 -9.15 1.42 18.60
CA LEU A 78 -7.71 1.72 18.49
C LEU A 78 -7.02 0.73 17.54
N ASP A 79 -7.32 -0.57 17.66
CA ASP A 79 -6.80 -1.61 16.78
C ASP A 79 -7.27 -1.41 15.33
N THR A 80 -8.54 -1.05 15.12
CA THR A 80 -9.07 -0.80 13.77
C THR A 80 -8.49 0.45 13.12
N VAL A 81 -8.21 1.52 13.88
CA VAL A 81 -7.58 2.74 13.38
C VAL A 81 -6.13 2.46 12.95
N SER A 82 -5.35 1.77 13.79
CA SER A 82 -3.98 1.39 13.44
C SER A 82 -3.92 0.48 12.21
N LEU A 83 -4.83 -0.49 12.11
CA LEU A 83 -4.95 -1.37 10.95
C LEU A 83 -5.34 -0.57 9.69
N ALA A 84 -6.26 0.40 9.82
CA ALA A 84 -6.68 1.25 8.71
C ALA A 84 -5.53 2.15 8.22
N GLU A 85 -4.75 2.73 9.11
CA GLU A 85 -3.58 3.52 8.77
C GLU A 85 -2.54 2.68 8.02
N HIS A 86 -2.19 1.49 8.52
CA HIS A 86 -1.26 0.57 7.86
C HIS A 86 -1.76 0.11 6.49
N THR A 87 -3.05 -0.22 6.37
CA THR A 87 -3.63 -0.61 5.08
C THR A 87 -3.67 0.55 4.09
N GLN A 88 -3.90 1.77 4.54
CA GLN A 88 -3.88 2.96 3.70
C GLN A 88 -2.47 3.25 3.20
N GLU A 89 -1.46 3.21 4.07
CA GLU A 89 -0.06 3.41 3.71
C GLU A 89 0.40 2.36 2.70
N CYS A 90 0.17 1.08 2.98
CA CYS A 90 0.48 -0.01 2.07
C CYS A 90 -0.24 0.12 0.72
N THR A 91 -1.52 0.50 0.73
CA THR A 91 -2.29 0.69 -0.50
C THR A 91 -1.73 1.87 -1.31
N SER A 92 -1.32 2.96 -0.66
CA SER A 92 -0.71 4.11 -1.33
C SER A 92 0.63 3.73 -1.99
N ASP A 93 1.46 2.96 -1.30
CA ASP A 93 2.75 2.48 -1.82
C ASP A 93 2.56 1.52 -2.99
N LEU A 94 1.57 0.62 -2.88
CA LEU A 94 1.20 -0.27 -3.98
C LEU A 94 0.72 0.51 -5.21
N ILE A 95 -0.15 1.50 -5.03
CA ILE A 95 -0.63 2.34 -6.13
C ILE A 95 0.53 3.12 -6.77
N ALA A 96 1.42 3.71 -5.97
CA ALA A 96 2.58 4.44 -6.46
C ALA A 96 3.51 3.52 -7.28
N SER A 97 3.77 2.32 -6.79
CA SER A 97 4.59 1.32 -7.45
C SER A 97 3.96 0.80 -8.75
N VAL A 98 2.66 0.46 -8.74
CA VAL A 98 1.93 0.04 -9.95
C VAL A 98 1.89 1.17 -10.98
N SER A 99 1.68 2.42 -10.56
CA SER A 99 1.69 3.57 -11.47
C SER A 99 3.06 3.77 -12.12
N ARG A 100 4.14 3.66 -11.36
CA ARG A 100 5.52 3.70 -11.88
C ARG A 100 5.79 2.54 -12.83
N GLY A 101 5.36 1.32 -12.49
CA GLY A 101 5.49 0.15 -13.36
C GLY A 101 4.77 0.34 -14.70
N ARG A 102 3.56 0.91 -14.68
CA ARG A 102 2.81 1.27 -15.90
C ARG A 102 3.52 2.33 -16.72
N GLN A 103 4.06 3.36 -16.08
CA GLN A 103 4.81 4.40 -16.78
C GLN A 103 6.05 3.84 -17.49
N ILE A 104 6.83 2.98 -16.81
CA ILE A 104 8.00 2.31 -17.40
C ILE A 104 7.57 1.42 -18.57
N SER A 105 6.47 0.65 -18.43
CA SER A 105 5.95 -0.18 -19.51
C SER A 105 5.53 0.66 -20.71
N THR A 106 4.78 1.74 -20.50
CA THR A 106 4.32 2.63 -21.59
C THR A 106 5.51 3.26 -22.33
N GLU A 107 6.53 3.69 -21.61
CA GLU A 107 7.73 4.26 -22.23
C GLU A 107 8.53 3.20 -22.99
N ASN A 108 8.66 1.99 -22.47
CA ASN A 108 9.30 0.88 -23.17
C ASN A 108 8.52 0.50 -24.46
N ASP A 109 7.19 0.50 -24.42
CA ASP A 109 6.36 0.24 -25.59
C ASP A 109 6.55 1.32 -26.66
N ARG A 110 6.60 2.59 -26.24
CA ARG A 110 6.89 3.72 -27.12
C ARG A 110 8.26 3.59 -27.80
N LEU A 111 9.30 3.27 -27.02
CA LEU A 111 10.65 3.02 -27.56
C LEU A 111 10.68 1.84 -28.49
N SER A 112 9.92 0.76 -28.21
CA SER A 112 9.81 -0.41 -29.07
C SER A 112 9.16 -0.10 -30.43
N ILE A 113 8.14 0.76 -30.42
CA ILE A 113 7.51 1.26 -31.64
C ILE A 113 8.52 2.09 -32.44
N SER A 114 9.19 3.06 -31.79
CA SER A 114 10.20 3.90 -32.42
C SER A 114 11.36 3.08 -33.01
N HIS A 115 11.83 2.06 -32.29
CA HIS A 115 12.83 1.13 -32.78
C HIS A 115 12.39 0.40 -34.05
N ARG A 116 11.16 -0.11 -34.09
CA ARG A 116 10.58 -0.77 -35.26
C ARG A 116 10.47 0.17 -36.45
N ASP A 117 10.04 1.41 -36.21
CA ASP A 117 9.91 2.43 -37.26
C ASP A 117 11.28 2.75 -37.86
N LYS A 118 12.31 2.90 -37.06
CA LYS A 118 13.69 3.13 -37.52
C LYS A 118 14.26 1.95 -38.31
N LEU A 119 13.97 0.70 -37.89
CA LEU A 119 14.34 -0.47 -38.66
C LEU A 119 13.63 -0.54 -40.01
N THR A 120 12.36 -0.16 -40.06
CA THR A 120 11.58 -0.09 -41.32
C THR A 120 12.15 0.99 -42.24
N GLU A 121 12.50 2.16 -41.72
CA GLU A 121 13.15 3.23 -42.47
C GLU A 121 14.50 2.78 -43.03
N LEU A 122 15.31 2.06 -42.22
CA LEU A 122 16.59 1.51 -42.65
C LEU A 122 16.40 0.52 -43.82
N ALA A 123 15.42 -0.38 -43.72
CA ALA A 123 15.10 -1.30 -44.80
C ALA A 123 14.63 -0.59 -46.06
N GLN A 124 13.85 0.48 -45.92
CA GLN A 124 13.40 1.30 -47.05
C GLN A 124 14.56 2.04 -47.72
N VAL A 125 15.47 2.64 -46.95
CA VAL A 125 16.67 3.29 -47.46
C VAL A 125 17.52 2.30 -48.24
N GLN A 126 17.68 1.08 -47.72
CA GLN A 126 18.41 0.00 -48.39
C GLN A 126 17.74 -0.43 -49.71
N SER A 127 16.41 -0.58 -49.73
CA SER A 127 15.68 -0.96 -50.92
C SER A 127 15.76 0.10 -52.01
N VAL A 128 15.65 1.40 -51.63
CA VAL A 128 15.80 2.53 -52.57
C VAL A 128 17.21 2.57 -53.15
N TRP A 129 18.23 2.38 -52.31
CA TRP A 129 19.61 2.35 -52.77
C TRP A 129 19.88 1.21 -53.75
N LEU A 130 19.44 -0.02 -53.41
CA LEU A 130 19.50 -1.16 -54.32
C LEU A 130 18.81 -0.92 -55.65
N GLY A 131 17.56 -0.37 -55.59
CA GLY A 131 16.80 0.01 -56.79
C GLY A 131 17.58 0.95 -57.70
N ARG A 132 18.19 1.99 -57.13
CA ARG A 132 19.01 2.98 -57.89
C ARG A 132 20.30 2.40 -58.50
N ILE A 133 20.89 1.36 -57.85
CA ILE A 133 22.06 0.67 -58.38
C ILE A 133 21.68 -0.30 -59.53
N LEU A 134 20.60 -1.06 -59.31
CA LEU A 134 20.17 -2.11 -60.25
C LEU A 134 19.45 -1.52 -61.47
N ASP A 135 18.68 -0.45 -61.28
CA ASP A 135 17.92 0.25 -62.34
C ASP A 135 18.26 1.75 -62.29
N PRO A 136 19.45 2.16 -62.73
CA PRO A 136 19.82 3.55 -62.76
C PRO A 136 18.99 4.33 -63.81
N PRO A 137 18.82 5.67 -63.64
CA PRO A 137 18.12 6.50 -64.60
C PRO A 137 18.60 6.26 -66.02
N PRO A 138 17.71 6.28 -67.05
CA PRO A 138 18.07 5.95 -68.43
C PRO A 138 19.29 6.70 -68.99
N HIS A 139 19.44 7.98 -68.60
CA HIS A 139 20.57 8.81 -69.02
C HIS A 139 21.92 8.36 -68.42
N ILE A 140 21.90 7.71 -67.21
CA ILE A 140 23.09 7.15 -66.59
C ILE A 140 23.35 5.73 -67.12
N ALA A 141 22.30 4.93 -67.33
CA ALA A 141 22.37 3.60 -67.86
C ALA A 141 23.00 3.58 -69.30
N ALA A 142 22.68 4.61 -70.10
CA ALA A 142 23.20 4.75 -71.45
C ALA A 142 24.67 5.23 -71.55
N MET A 143 25.28 5.64 -70.43
CA MET A 143 26.67 6.06 -70.39
C MET A 143 27.64 4.87 -70.46
N PRO A 144 28.79 5.01 -71.11
CA PRO A 144 29.87 4.03 -71.07
C PRO A 144 30.28 3.68 -69.60
N ALA A 145 30.77 2.48 -69.37
CA ALA A 145 31.15 2.03 -68.05
C ALA A 145 32.29 2.83 -67.42
N ASP A 146 33.13 3.43 -68.22
CA ASP A 146 34.31 4.22 -67.91
C ASP A 146 34.02 5.74 -67.84
N ASP A 147 32.75 6.19 -68.08
CA ASP A 147 32.39 7.61 -68.01
C ASP A 147 32.50 8.09 -66.57
N PRO A 148 33.29 9.15 -66.25
CA PRO A 148 33.46 9.72 -64.90
C PRO A 148 32.14 10.21 -64.28
N ARG A 149 31.14 10.59 -65.08
CA ARG A 149 29.82 11.02 -64.59
C ARG A 149 29.00 9.85 -64.05
N ARG A 150 29.13 8.67 -64.69
CA ARG A 150 28.50 7.45 -64.20
C ARG A 150 29.12 7.02 -62.86
N ASP A 151 30.43 7.01 -62.76
CA ASP A 151 31.13 6.74 -61.49
C ASP A 151 30.76 7.77 -60.41
N GLY A 152 30.69 9.05 -60.74
CA GLY A 152 30.25 10.12 -59.83
C GLY A 152 28.81 9.89 -59.31
N TYR A 153 27.90 9.46 -60.19
CA TYR A 153 26.52 9.15 -59.76
C TYR A 153 26.50 8.01 -58.70
N PHE A 154 27.17 6.86 -58.96
CA PHE A 154 27.17 5.75 -58.03
C PHE A 154 27.91 6.09 -56.73
N LYS A 155 28.97 6.87 -56.77
CA LYS A 155 29.65 7.36 -55.56
C LYS A 155 28.69 8.22 -54.73
N THR A 156 27.96 9.17 -55.34
CA THR A 156 27.06 10.06 -54.65
C THR A 156 25.89 9.31 -53.96
N ILE A 157 25.25 8.36 -54.66
CA ILE A 157 24.15 7.60 -54.07
C ILE A 157 24.64 6.66 -52.95
N THR A 158 25.85 6.09 -53.10
CA THR A 158 26.45 5.20 -52.09
C THR A 158 26.85 6.02 -50.86
N GLN A 159 27.42 7.20 -51.04
CA GLN A 159 27.75 8.08 -49.93
C GLN A 159 26.48 8.52 -49.18
N PHE A 160 25.43 8.97 -49.89
CA PHE A 160 24.14 9.33 -49.28
C PHE A 160 23.52 8.14 -48.50
N TYR A 161 23.58 6.93 -49.07
CA TYR A 161 23.12 5.73 -48.41
C TYR A 161 23.90 5.46 -47.12
N LYS A 162 25.23 5.59 -47.18
CA LYS A 162 26.12 5.37 -46.02
C LYS A 162 25.80 6.37 -44.90
N GLU A 163 25.76 7.66 -45.23
CA GLU A 163 25.45 8.71 -44.26
C GLU A 163 24.07 8.50 -43.58
N ARG A 164 23.03 8.20 -44.37
CA ARG A 164 21.70 7.94 -43.84
C ARG A 164 21.62 6.67 -43.01
N THR A 165 22.34 5.62 -43.41
CA THR A 165 22.40 4.36 -42.67
C THR A 165 23.12 4.53 -41.35
N ASP A 166 24.23 5.27 -41.32
CA ASP A 166 24.99 5.54 -40.10
C ASP A 166 24.16 6.40 -39.11
N GLU A 167 23.43 7.40 -39.59
CA GLU A 167 22.48 8.18 -38.79
C GLU A 167 21.38 7.30 -38.15
N LEU A 168 20.73 6.45 -38.97
CA LEU A 168 19.67 5.57 -38.49
C LEU A 168 20.17 4.54 -37.50
N ARG A 169 21.38 4.02 -37.68
CA ARG A 169 22.02 3.10 -36.72
C ARG A 169 22.32 3.79 -35.39
N ALA A 170 22.82 5.02 -35.42
CA ALA A 170 23.05 5.79 -34.21
C ALA A 170 21.73 6.04 -33.44
N ASP A 171 20.64 6.37 -34.15
CA ASP A 171 19.30 6.50 -33.52
C ASP A 171 18.84 5.19 -32.89
N ILE A 172 19.01 4.05 -33.57
CA ILE A 172 18.66 2.72 -33.07
C ILE A 172 19.46 2.37 -31.82
N ASP A 173 20.76 2.64 -31.82
CA ASP A 173 21.61 2.35 -30.67
C ASP A 173 21.24 3.22 -29.46
N LYS A 174 20.89 4.48 -29.68
CA LYS A 174 20.36 5.36 -28.64
C LYS A 174 19.06 4.82 -28.03
N ILE A 175 18.10 4.39 -28.86
CA ILE A 175 16.85 3.79 -28.38
C ILE A 175 17.14 2.54 -27.55
N ARG A 176 18.06 1.67 -27.97
CA ARG A 176 18.45 0.48 -27.20
C ARG A 176 19.06 0.84 -25.85
N GLU A 177 19.90 1.88 -25.81
CA GLU A 177 20.48 2.36 -24.55
C GLU A 177 19.40 2.86 -23.59
N GLU A 178 18.40 3.63 -24.09
CA GLU A 178 17.28 4.10 -23.30
C GLU A 178 16.41 2.92 -22.77
N GLN A 179 16.16 1.91 -23.59
CA GLN A 179 15.47 0.69 -23.16
C GLN A 179 16.25 -0.06 -22.07
N ALA A 180 17.56 -0.19 -22.22
CA ALA A 180 18.42 -0.83 -21.22
C ALA A 180 18.40 -0.08 -19.88
N LYS A 181 18.35 1.26 -19.89
CA LYS A 181 18.19 2.08 -18.68
C LYS A 181 16.85 1.82 -17.99
N LEU A 182 15.75 1.76 -18.76
CA LEU A 182 14.43 1.47 -18.20
C LEU A 182 14.34 0.07 -17.57
N ILE A 183 14.98 -0.94 -18.18
CA ILE A 183 15.06 -2.29 -17.62
C ILE A 183 15.85 -2.27 -16.31
N GLY A 184 17.01 -1.61 -16.28
CA GLY A 184 17.82 -1.46 -15.07
C GLY A 184 17.10 -0.68 -13.96
N ASP A 185 16.28 0.30 -14.31
CA ASP A 185 15.46 1.04 -13.34
C ASP A 185 14.35 0.16 -12.75
N ARG A 186 13.76 -0.72 -13.55
CA ARG A 186 12.78 -1.70 -13.10
C ARG A 186 13.41 -2.73 -12.15
N GLU A 187 14.62 -3.20 -12.43
CA GLU A 187 15.33 -4.15 -11.58
C GLU A 187 15.75 -3.51 -10.24
N ARG A 188 16.13 -2.23 -10.24
CA ARG A 188 16.49 -1.48 -9.03
C ARG A 188 15.30 -1.11 -8.16
N ASN A 189 14.12 -1.02 -8.77
CA ASN A 189 12.88 -0.69 -8.10
C ASN A 189 11.85 -1.82 -8.34
N PRO A 190 12.05 -2.99 -7.73
CA PRO A 190 11.09 -4.08 -7.83
C PRO A 190 9.74 -3.61 -7.24
N LEU A 191 8.65 -4.20 -7.72
CA LEU A 191 7.35 -3.99 -7.10
C LEU A 191 7.45 -4.34 -5.61
N PRO A 192 6.95 -3.50 -4.68
CA PRO A 192 6.93 -3.84 -3.28
C PRO A 192 6.20 -5.17 -3.09
N ASP A 193 6.75 -5.99 -2.20
CA ASP A 193 6.11 -7.23 -1.80
C ASP A 193 4.70 -6.88 -1.24
N PRO A 194 3.62 -7.51 -1.70
CA PRO A 194 2.25 -7.18 -1.28
C PRO A 194 1.95 -7.53 0.18
N ARG A 195 2.95 -7.60 1.04
CA ARG A 195 2.82 -7.83 2.48
C ARG A 195 2.26 -6.59 3.18
N CYS A 196 0.99 -6.32 2.94
CA CYS A 196 0.27 -5.25 3.64
C CYS A 196 -0.24 -5.67 5.03
N TRP A 197 0.08 -6.88 5.50
CA TRP A 197 -0.28 -7.36 6.83
C TRP A 197 0.96 -7.42 7.71
N PRO A 198 0.96 -6.79 8.89
CA PRO A 198 2.09 -6.85 9.82
C PRO A 198 2.41 -8.28 10.29
N ASP A 199 1.43 -9.20 10.20
CA ASP A 199 1.53 -10.58 10.64
C ASP A 199 1.15 -11.58 9.53
N GLY A 200 1.39 -11.24 8.26
CA GLY A 200 1.16 -12.19 7.17
C GLY A 200 1.94 -13.49 7.44
N PRO A 201 1.32 -14.68 7.27
CA PRO A 201 2.02 -15.93 7.51
C PRO A 201 3.29 -15.95 6.67
N GLU A 202 4.44 -16.15 7.33
CA GLU A 202 5.68 -16.47 6.64
C GLU A 202 5.41 -17.68 5.73
N VAL A 203 5.26 -17.40 4.44
CA VAL A 203 5.21 -18.49 3.44
C VAL A 203 6.61 -19.05 3.39
N LYS A 204 6.77 -20.17 4.14
CA LYS A 204 7.97 -21.01 4.04
C LYS A 204 7.97 -21.78 2.73
#